data_ce13ec5b7364e45cd458c1527a6a703a
#
_entry.id   ce13ec5b7364e45cd458c1527a6a703a
#
_cell.length_a   1.000
_cell.length_b   1.000
_cell.length_c   1.000
_cell.angle_alpha   90.00
_cell.angle_beta   90.00
_cell.angle_gamma   90.00
#
_symmetry.space_group_name_H-M   'P 1'
#
loop_
_entity.id
_entity.type
_entity.pdbx_description
1 polymer ?
#
loop_
_entity_poly.entity_id
_entity_poly.type
_entity_poly.pdbx_seq_one_letter_code
_entity_poly.pdbx_strand_id
1 'polypeptide(L)'
;MNSQTKKVMVIGGGIAGLTAAWELARAGVEVALVEKAAFLGGYSIQYACKATDECQQCGACGVEKMLGNVIDEPRIRVYLAAEAASVAGDGPFTVTLRASGNQPGAVDAACEQGYEKDPAACAAARGYSVHNAVFYKPDGGFNPERVAAPETVTADAVVVATGFVPFNPDEKPTYRYRQLANVVTGLDLERTKRVSGDVRRPSDGAIPRKMAFIQCVGSRDERLGHLWCSQACCPYALRSALAARYKYPDLDVTVFYMDIQNTTNSFDAFYEKCRQSMRFVRTIPVDMYETEDGGIRTRFMDEEDGLPVEEIFDLVVLSVGIMPGADNPALAETLGIELGAEGFFAHPDLLNTSATARSGLFVAGTAGGPMTISGAMASAGQSVAAVLQYLGRA
;
A
#
# COMPACT_ATOMS: atom_id res chain seq x y z
N MET A 1 19.88 -0.07 -39.26
CA MET A 1 20.36 -0.40 -37.90
C MET A 1 19.32 -1.22 -37.22
N ASN A 2 19.56 -2.52 -36.95
CA ASN A 2 18.65 -3.32 -36.16
C ASN A 2 18.62 -2.74 -34.74
N SER A 3 17.60 -1.96 -34.41
CA SER A 3 17.41 -1.51 -33.04
C SER A 3 16.93 -2.72 -32.23
N GLN A 4 17.88 -3.37 -31.57
CA GLN A 4 17.54 -4.42 -30.60
C GLN A 4 16.51 -3.87 -29.61
N THR A 5 15.40 -4.55 -29.44
CA THR A 5 14.34 -4.11 -28.52
C THR A 5 14.92 -4.03 -27.10
N LYS A 6 14.82 -2.86 -26.47
CA LYS A 6 15.28 -2.64 -25.11
C LYS A 6 14.38 -3.36 -24.11
N LYS A 7 14.98 -3.91 -23.06
CA LYS A 7 14.26 -4.60 -21.99
C LYS A 7 14.56 -3.96 -20.64
N VAL A 8 13.52 -3.72 -19.85
CA VAL A 8 13.61 -3.19 -18.49
C VAL A 8 12.98 -4.16 -17.50
N MET A 9 13.65 -4.37 -16.39
CA MET A 9 13.06 -5.10 -15.26
C MET A 9 12.42 -4.12 -14.27
N VAL A 10 11.20 -4.41 -13.85
CA VAL A 10 10.50 -3.68 -12.79
C VAL A 10 10.29 -4.64 -11.62
N ILE A 11 10.87 -4.33 -10.46
CA ILE A 11 10.79 -5.14 -9.24
C ILE A 11 9.75 -4.54 -8.31
N GLY A 12 8.63 -5.23 -8.13
CA GLY A 12 7.45 -4.82 -7.38
C GLY A 12 6.26 -4.52 -8.28
N GLY A 13 5.16 -5.22 -8.05
CA GLY A 13 3.90 -5.13 -8.82
C GLY A 13 2.83 -4.28 -8.13
N GLY A 14 3.23 -3.36 -7.22
CA GLY A 14 2.35 -2.34 -6.65
C GLY A 14 2.04 -1.23 -7.66
N ILE A 15 1.26 -0.20 -7.25
CA ILE A 15 0.82 0.86 -8.19
C ILE A 15 1.96 1.56 -8.93
N ALA A 16 3.09 1.81 -8.26
CA ALA A 16 4.25 2.42 -8.91
C ALA A 16 4.85 1.49 -9.97
N GLY A 17 5.04 0.21 -9.65
CA GLY A 17 5.57 -0.77 -10.60
C GLY A 17 4.64 -1.03 -11.77
N LEU A 18 3.31 -1.14 -11.53
CA LEU A 18 2.31 -1.25 -12.60
C LEU A 18 2.36 -0.04 -13.54
N THR A 19 2.42 1.18 -12.97
CA THR A 19 2.53 2.42 -13.77
C THR A 19 3.81 2.44 -14.58
N ALA A 20 4.96 2.14 -13.97
CA ALA A 20 6.24 2.11 -14.67
C ALA A 20 6.26 1.05 -15.79
N ALA A 21 5.78 -0.16 -15.51
CA ALA A 21 5.73 -1.25 -16.47
C ALA A 21 4.87 -0.89 -17.69
N TRP A 22 3.66 -0.34 -17.45
CA TRP A 22 2.75 0.03 -18.54
C TRP A 22 3.30 1.19 -19.39
N GLU A 23 3.82 2.24 -18.77
CA GLU A 23 4.35 3.39 -19.52
C GLU A 23 5.62 3.03 -20.32
N LEU A 24 6.52 2.20 -19.76
CA LEU A 24 7.68 1.66 -20.49
C LEU A 24 7.24 0.81 -21.70
N ALA A 25 6.26 -0.07 -21.50
CA ALA A 25 5.74 -0.90 -22.59
C ALA A 25 5.11 -0.06 -23.70
N ARG A 26 4.36 1.00 -23.35
CA ARG A 26 3.82 1.96 -24.31
C ARG A 26 4.91 2.74 -25.07
N ALA A 27 6.07 2.96 -24.45
CA ALA A 27 7.25 3.54 -25.12
C ALA A 27 8.00 2.52 -25.99
N GLY A 28 7.48 1.30 -26.17
CA GLY A 28 8.05 0.25 -27.03
C GLY A 28 9.20 -0.52 -26.36
N VAL A 29 9.28 -0.52 -25.03
CA VAL A 29 10.24 -1.29 -24.24
C VAL A 29 9.61 -2.60 -23.80
N GLU A 30 10.36 -3.71 -23.87
CA GLU A 30 9.95 -4.96 -23.23
C GLU A 30 10.12 -4.86 -21.71
N VAL A 31 9.16 -5.37 -20.94
CA VAL A 31 9.18 -5.28 -19.48
C VAL A 31 9.10 -6.67 -18.86
N ALA A 32 10.02 -6.94 -17.94
CA ALA A 32 9.93 -8.04 -16.99
C ALA A 32 9.41 -7.49 -15.66
N LEU A 33 8.13 -7.71 -15.35
CA LEU A 33 7.52 -7.30 -14.09
C LEU A 33 7.59 -8.43 -13.07
N VAL A 34 8.35 -8.21 -12.00
CA VAL A 34 8.63 -9.20 -10.96
C VAL A 34 7.92 -8.80 -9.67
N GLU A 35 7.08 -9.68 -9.14
CA GLU A 35 6.33 -9.46 -7.91
C GLU A 35 6.53 -10.61 -6.93
N LYS A 36 6.89 -10.27 -5.69
CA LYS A 36 7.13 -11.22 -4.60
C LYS A 36 5.84 -11.88 -4.10
N ALA A 37 4.72 -11.15 -4.12
CA ALA A 37 3.42 -11.70 -3.79
C ALA A 37 2.87 -12.58 -4.92
N ALA A 38 1.83 -13.33 -4.61
CA ALA A 38 1.13 -14.15 -5.60
C ALA A 38 0.13 -13.33 -6.47
N PHE A 39 0.04 -12.03 -6.31
CA PHE A 39 -0.87 -11.15 -7.05
C PHE A 39 -0.26 -9.76 -7.27
N LEU A 40 -0.77 -9.04 -8.26
CA LEU A 40 -0.40 -7.66 -8.57
C LEU A 40 -1.32 -6.63 -7.88
N GLY A 41 -0.82 -5.40 -7.71
CA GLY A 41 -1.54 -4.26 -7.17
C GLY A 41 -1.09 -3.84 -5.77
N GLY A 42 -0.27 -4.66 -5.09
CA GLY A 42 0.31 -4.36 -3.78
C GLY A 42 -0.77 -4.11 -2.71
N TYR A 43 -0.51 -3.20 -1.77
CA TYR A 43 -1.51 -2.83 -0.75
C TYR A 43 -2.69 -2.07 -1.34
N SER A 44 -2.47 -1.28 -2.39
CA SER A 44 -3.51 -0.40 -2.93
C SER A 44 -4.67 -1.13 -3.57
N ILE A 45 -4.46 -2.37 -4.08
CA ILE A 45 -5.53 -3.20 -4.64
C ILE A 45 -6.52 -3.67 -3.56
N GLN A 46 -6.10 -3.66 -2.30
CA GLN A 46 -6.90 -4.07 -1.15
C GLN A 46 -7.85 -2.96 -0.66
N TYR A 47 -7.73 -1.74 -1.20
CA TYR A 47 -8.51 -0.60 -0.75
C TYR A 47 -9.91 -0.60 -1.36
N ALA A 48 -10.90 -0.29 -0.52
CA ALA A 48 -12.28 -0.08 -0.95
C ALA A 48 -12.47 1.33 -1.55
N CYS A 49 -13.49 1.48 -2.39
CA CYS A 49 -13.93 2.78 -2.85
C CYS A 49 -14.43 3.63 -1.68
N LYS A 50 -14.07 4.91 -1.66
CA LYS A 50 -14.45 5.90 -0.64
C LYS A 50 -15.39 6.97 -1.20
N ALA A 51 -16.07 6.68 -2.32
CA ALA A 51 -17.06 7.60 -2.87
C ALA A 51 -18.21 7.81 -1.87
N THR A 52 -18.70 9.03 -1.87
CA THR A 52 -19.96 9.45 -1.27
C THR A 52 -20.97 9.70 -2.39
N ASP A 53 -21.68 10.82 -2.39
CA ASP A 53 -22.38 11.38 -3.55
C ASP A 53 -21.42 11.84 -4.66
N GLU A 54 -20.14 12.01 -4.31
CA GLU A 54 -19.06 12.41 -5.21
C GLU A 54 -17.81 11.56 -5.03
N CYS A 55 -16.91 11.61 -6.00
CA CYS A 55 -15.62 10.94 -5.93
C CYS A 55 -14.67 11.66 -4.96
N GLN A 56 -14.19 10.95 -3.93
CA GLN A 56 -13.24 11.49 -2.95
C GLN A 56 -11.77 11.45 -3.43
N GLN A 57 -11.50 11.16 -4.69
CA GLN A 57 -10.18 11.16 -5.32
C GLN A 57 -9.10 10.38 -4.54
N CYS A 58 -9.49 9.23 -3.98
CA CYS A 58 -8.57 8.41 -3.16
C CYS A 58 -7.58 7.58 -3.98
N GLY A 59 -7.77 7.45 -5.28
CA GLY A 59 -6.89 6.70 -6.18
C GLY A 59 -7.14 5.19 -6.25
N ALA A 60 -7.99 4.61 -5.41
CA ALA A 60 -8.21 3.16 -5.36
C ALA A 60 -8.65 2.56 -6.71
N CYS A 61 -9.59 3.20 -7.42
CA CYS A 61 -10.03 2.76 -8.75
C CYS A 61 -8.94 2.90 -9.83
N GLY A 62 -7.97 3.80 -9.64
CA GLY A 62 -6.83 3.95 -10.54
C GLY A 62 -5.91 2.73 -10.53
N VAL A 63 -5.83 2.04 -9.39
CA VAL A 63 -5.05 0.80 -9.25
C VAL A 63 -5.65 -0.33 -10.08
N GLU A 64 -6.98 -0.51 -10.00
CA GLU A 64 -7.73 -1.49 -10.84
C GLU A 64 -7.54 -1.22 -12.33
N LYS A 65 -7.68 0.04 -12.73
CA LYS A 65 -7.50 0.43 -14.13
C LYS A 65 -6.06 0.16 -14.60
N MET A 66 -5.06 0.48 -13.78
CA MET A 66 -3.67 0.24 -14.13
C MET A 66 -3.34 -1.25 -14.22
N LEU A 67 -3.90 -2.05 -13.31
CA LEU A 67 -3.77 -3.51 -13.36
C LEU A 67 -4.36 -4.08 -14.66
N GLY A 68 -5.57 -3.65 -15.04
CA GLY A 68 -6.18 -4.04 -16.33
C GLY A 68 -5.29 -3.69 -17.53
N ASN A 69 -4.73 -2.48 -17.55
CA ASN A 69 -3.81 -2.05 -18.60
C ASN A 69 -2.56 -2.94 -18.72
N VAL A 70 -1.99 -3.34 -17.59
CA VAL A 70 -0.80 -4.22 -17.53
C VAL A 70 -1.10 -5.62 -18.03
N ILE A 71 -2.26 -6.18 -17.67
CA ILE A 71 -2.67 -7.52 -18.07
C ILE A 71 -2.85 -7.65 -19.60
N ASP A 72 -3.33 -6.58 -20.23
CA ASP A 72 -3.62 -6.56 -21.66
C ASP A 72 -2.41 -6.15 -22.52
N GLU A 73 -1.28 -5.76 -21.90
CA GLU A 73 -0.09 -5.29 -22.64
C GLU A 73 0.89 -6.44 -22.93
N PRO A 74 1.03 -6.85 -24.21
CA PRO A 74 1.82 -8.02 -24.59
C PRO A 74 3.34 -7.86 -24.38
N ARG A 75 3.84 -6.62 -24.22
CA ARG A 75 5.24 -6.37 -23.94
C ARG A 75 5.61 -6.54 -22.46
N ILE A 76 4.61 -6.82 -21.60
CA ILE A 76 4.86 -7.03 -20.17
C ILE A 76 4.82 -8.52 -19.87
N ARG A 77 5.96 -9.08 -19.48
CA ARG A 77 6.06 -10.44 -18.98
C ARG A 77 6.02 -10.43 -17.46
N VAL A 78 5.04 -11.11 -16.87
CA VAL A 78 4.78 -11.11 -15.43
C VAL A 78 5.40 -12.33 -14.76
N TYR A 79 6.10 -12.10 -13.64
CA TYR A 79 6.64 -13.11 -12.74
C TYR A 79 6.02 -12.89 -11.35
N LEU A 80 5.11 -13.76 -10.92
CA LEU A 80 4.50 -13.74 -9.59
C LEU A 80 5.20 -14.74 -8.66
N ALA A 81 5.08 -14.50 -7.36
CA ALA A 81 5.77 -15.28 -6.33
C ALA A 81 7.28 -15.43 -6.64
N ALA A 82 7.87 -14.37 -7.19
CA ALA A 82 9.26 -14.34 -7.64
C ALA A 82 10.00 -13.13 -7.07
N GLU A 83 11.30 -13.30 -6.82
CA GLU A 83 12.17 -12.23 -6.34
C GLU A 83 13.55 -12.31 -6.99
N ALA A 84 14.29 -11.19 -7.02
CA ALA A 84 15.66 -11.15 -7.51
C ALA A 84 16.59 -11.80 -6.49
N ALA A 85 17.27 -12.87 -6.91
CA ALA A 85 18.25 -13.60 -6.10
C ALA A 85 19.67 -13.04 -6.27
N SER A 86 20.02 -12.59 -7.47
CA SER A 86 21.31 -11.98 -7.77
C SER A 86 21.22 -11.05 -8.97
N VAL A 87 22.08 -10.04 -9.00
CA VAL A 87 22.21 -9.10 -10.12
C VAL A 87 23.69 -8.94 -10.48
N ALA A 88 24.04 -9.21 -11.72
CA ALA A 88 25.40 -9.07 -12.24
C ALA A 88 25.46 -8.11 -13.43
N GLY A 89 26.63 -7.51 -13.68
CA GLY A 89 26.86 -6.54 -14.75
C GLY A 89 26.56 -5.10 -14.34
N ASP A 90 27.03 -4.14 -15.17
CA ASP A 90 26.85 -2.71 -14.97
C ASP A 90 26.05 -2.06 -16.12
N GLY A 91 25.24 -2.90 -16.82
CA GLY A 91 24.38 -2.57 -17.95
C GLY A 91 24.92 -3.15 -19.28
N PRO A 92 24.21 -4.09 -19.89
CA PRO A 92 22.99 -4.71 -19.41
C PRO A 92 23.18 -5.59 -18.17
N PHE A 93 22.14 -5.63 -17.32
CA PHE A 93 22.13 -6.43 -16.09
C PHE A 93 21.65 -7.85 -16.35
N THR A 94 22.28 -8.82 -15.72
CA THR A 94 21.83 -10.21 -15.66
C THR A 94 21.22 -10.45 -14.29
N VAL A 95 19.91 -10.61 -14.22
CA VAL A 95 19.15 -10.80 -12.98
C VAL A 95 18.66 -12.24 -12.91
N THR A 96 19.08 -12.98 -11.89
CA THR A 96 18.55 -14.32 -11.62
C THR A 96 17.37 -14.23 -10.68
N LEU A 97 16.22 -14.75 -11.12
CA LEU A 97 15.00 -14.81 -10.31
C LEU A 97 14.92 -16.15 -9.59
N ARG A 98 14.37 -16.13 -8.39
CA ARG A 98 13.98 -17.34 -7.63
C ARG A 98 12.53 -17.22 -7.15
N ALA A 99 11.93 -18.35 -6.78
CA ALA A 99 10.63 -18.34 -6.10
C ALA A 99 10.75 -17.67 -4.73
N SER A 100 9.80 -16.81 -4.40
CA SER A 100 9.76 -16.07 -3.13
C SER A 100 9.25 -16.91 -1.95
N GLY A 101 8.70 -18.11 -2.22
CA GLY A 101 8.02 -18.92 -1.23
C GLY A 101 6.54 -18.56 -1.03
N ASN A 102 6.08 -17.44 -1.56
CA ASN A 102 4.67 -17.10 -1.57
C ASN A 102 3.96 -17.99 -2.60
N GLN A 103 3.09 -18.86 -2.13
CA GLN A 103 2.27 -19.69 -3.02
C GLN A 103 1.03 -18.90 -3.46
N PRO A 104 0.49 -19.17 -4.67
CA PRO A 104 -0.90 -18.84 -4.93
C PRO A 104 -1.69 -19.45 -3.77
N GLY A 105 -2.47 -18.65 -3.08
CA GLY A 105 -3.29 -19.15 -1.98
C GLY A 105 -4.11 -20.32 -2.49
N ALA A 106 -4.40 -21.28 -1.63
CA ALA A 106 -5.36 -22.31 -1.95
C ALA A 106 -6.73 -21.63 -2.15
N VAL A 107 -6.88 -21.06 -3.36
CA VAL A 107 -8.04 -20.25 -3.78
C VAL A 107 -9.32 -21.05 -3.58
N ASP A 108 -9.23 -22.35 -3.83
CA ASP A 108 -10.38 -23.22 -3.86
C ASP A 108 -10.84 -23.64 -2.47
N ALA A 109 -9.93 -23.97 -1.54
CA ALA A 109 -10.33 -24.40 -0.21
C ALA A 109 -11.03 -23.31 0.61
N ALA A 110 -10.60 -22.07 0.50
CA ALA A 110 -11.24 -20.92 1.18
C ALA A 110 -12.53 -20.47 0.45
N CYS A 111 -12.56 -20.56 -0.89
CA CYS A 111 -13.73 -20.17 -1.69
C CYS A 111 -14.77 -21.29 -1.81
N GLU A 112 -14.39 -22.57 -1.80
CA GLU A 112 -15.31 -23.72 -1.77
C GLU A 112 -16.00 -23.89 -0.41
N GLN A 113 -15.35 -23.47 0.69
CA GLN A 113 -15.99 -23.43 2.01
C GLN A 113 -17.01 -22.29 2.18
N GLY A 114 -17.19 -21.48 1.15
CA GLY A 114 -18.20 -20.45 0.99
C GLY A 114 -17.68 -19.05 1.30
N TYR A 115 -17.86 -18.17 0.33
CA TYR A 115 -17.75 -16.71 0.47
C TYR A 115 -18.49 -16.18 1.72
N GLU A 116 -19.53 -16.89 2.15
CA GLU A 116 -20.32 -16.59 3.34
C GLU A 116 -19.55 -16.84 4.64
N LYS A 117 -18.56 -17.75 4.68
CA LYS A 117 -17.84 -18.10 5.91
C LYS A 117 -16.57 -17.29 6.13
N ASP A 118 -15.80 -17.00 5.07
CA ASP A 118 -14.61 -16.15 5.14
C ASP A 118 -14.42 -15.36 3.82
N PRO A 119 -15.19 -14.28 3.66
CA PRO A 119 -15.08 -13.45 2.46
C PRO A 119 -13.71 -12.80 2.30
N ALA A 120 -12.99 -12.53 3.40
CA ALA A 120 -11.69 -11.89 3.37
C ALA A 120 -10.62 -12.85 2.83
N ALA A 121 -10.64 -14.10 3.26
CA ALA A 121 -9.73 -15.13 2.73
C ALA A 121 -10.00 -15.40 1.24
N CYS A 122 -11.26 -15.45 0.83
CA CYS A 122 -11.62 -15.63 -0.58
C CYS A 122 -11.19 -14.44 -1.45
N ALA A 123 -11.35 -13.21 -0.98
CA ALA A 123 -10.86 -12.03 -1.70
C ALA A 123 -9.33 -12.00 -1.77
N ALA A 124 -8.65 -12.36 -0.68
CA ALA A 124 -7.19 -12.46 -0.65
C ALA A 124 -6.68 -13.53 -1.63
N ALA A 125 -7.34 -14.69 -1.67
CA ALA A 125 -7.02 -15.78 -2.57
C ALA A 125 -7.14 -15.37 -4.07
N ARG A 126 -8.08 -14.48 -4.40
CA ARG A 126 -8.26 -13.91 -5.75
C ARG A 126 -7.44 -12.63 -5.99
N GLY A 127 -6.47 -12.31 -5.12
CA GLY A 127 -5.66 -11.11 -5.23
C GLY A 127 -6.45 -9.81 -5.18
N TYR A 128 -7.57 -9.80 -4.47
CA TYR A 128 -8.46 -8.64 -4.26
C TYR A 128 -9.05 -8.00 -5.51
N SER A 129 -8.86 -8.58 -6.69
CA SER A 129 -9.32 -8.04 -7.96
C SER A 129 -9.69 -9.14 -8.95
N VAL A 130 -10.78 -8.93 -9.69
CA VAL A 130 -11.16 -9.83 -10.81
C VAL A 130 -10.08 -9.85 -11.89
N HIS A 131 -9.30 -8.79 -12.05
CA HIS A 131 -8.19 -8.74 -12.98
C HIS A 131 -7.06 -9.71 -12.61
N ASN A 132 -6.80 -9.92 -11.31
CA ASN A 132 -5.81 -10.90 -10.89
C ASN A 132 -6.21 -12.34 -11.18
N ALA A 133 -7.50 -12.62 -11.36
CA ALA A 133 -7.99 -13.97 -11.64
C ALA A 133 -7.38 -14.59 -12.92
N VAL A 134 -6.94 -13.79 -13.90
CA VAL A 134 -6.30 -14.29 -15.13
C VAL A 134 -4.97 -14.99 -14.91
N PHE A 135 -4.33 -14.71 -13.77
CA PHE A 135 -3.04 -15.32 -13.40
C PHE A 135 -3.17 -16.71 -12.81
N TYR A 136 -4.38 -17.18 -12.54
CA TYR A 136 -4.64 -18.47 -11.91
C TYR A 136 -5.41 -19.39 -12.82
N LYS A 137 -5.13 -20.70 -12.67
CA LYS A 137 -5.97 -21.78 -13.20
C LYS A 137 -7.12 -22.08 -12.24
N PRO A 138 -8.15 -22.81 -12.69
CA PRO A 138 -9.24 -23.27 -11.82
C PRO A 138 -8.76 -24.11 -10.62
N ASP A 139 -7.63 -24.82 -10.74
CA ASP A 139 -7.02 -25.62 -9.68
C ASP A 139 -6.22 -24.78 -8.66
N GLY A 140 -6.23 -23.45 -8.78
CA GLY A 140 -5.52 -22.52 -7.90
C GLY A 140 -4.04 -22.32 -8.23
N GLY A 141 -3.47 -23.10 -9.14
CA GLY A 141 -2.09 -22.91 -9.62
C GLY A 141 -1.96 -21.70 -10.55
N PHE A 142 -0.72 -21.23 -10.77
CA PHE A 142 -0.49 -20.19 -11.77
C PHE A 142 -0.79 -20.64 -13.19
N ASN A 143 -1.39 -19.74 -13.98
CA ASN A 143 -1.57 -19.92 -15.40
C ASN A 143 -0.23 -19.68 -16.14
N PRO A 144 0.43 -20.69 -16.73
CA PRO A 144 1.74 -20.55 -17.35
C PRO A 144 1.74 -19.68 -18.62
N GLU A 145 0.57 -19.38 -19.19
CA GLU A 145 0.44 -18.46 -20.31
C GLU A 145 0.49 -16.98 -19.85
N ARG A 146 0.25 -16.74 -18.58
CA ARG A 146 0.17 -15.38 -17.98
C ARG A 146 1.28 -15.12 -16.94
N VAL A 147 1.79 -16.16 -16.28
CA VAL A 147 2.83 -16.06 -15.27
C VAL A 147 4.02 -16.89 -15.69
N ALA A 148 5.15 -16.22 -15.88
CA ALA A 148 6.40 -16.88 -16.23
C ALA A 148 7.05 -17.53 -14.98
N ALA A 149 7.68 -18.68 -15.18
CA ALA A 149 8.50 -19.28 -14.14
C ALA A 149 9.76 -18.43 -13.88
N PRO A 150 10.27 -18.40 -12.63
CA PRO A 150 11.54 -17.75 -12.33
C PRO A 150 12.68 -18.27 -13.22
N GLU A 151 13.43 -17.34 -13.81
CA GLU A 151 14.53 -17.61 -14.73
C GLU A 151 15.61 -16.53 -14.61
N THR A 152 16.68 -16.66 -15.36
CA THR A 152 17.67 -15.57 -15.52
C THR A 152 17.24 -14.64 -16.66
N VAL A 153 17.07 -13.35 -16.35
CA VAL A 153 16.60 -12.34 -17.28
C VAL A 153 17.69 -11.29 -17.49
N THR A 154 17.98 -10.96 -18.75
CA THR A 154 18.83 -9.82 -19.10
C THR A 154 17.97 -8.58 -19.25
N ALA A 155 18.36 -7.46 -18.62
CA ALA A 155 17.66 -6.19 -18.68
C ALA A 155 18.66 -5.04 -18.90
N ASP A 156 18.30 -4.08 -19.75
CA ASP A 156 19.12 -2.88 -20.00
C ASP A 156 19.07 -1.89 -18.83
N ALA A 157 17.98 -1.90 -18.06
CA ALA A 157 17.81 -1.11 -16.84
C ALA A 157 16.89 -1.83 -15.84
N VAL A 158 16.93 -1.41 -14.58
CA VAL A 158 16.09 -1.96 -13.49
C VAL A 158 15.40 -0.82 -12.76
N VAL A 159 14.11 -0.96 -12.49
CA VAL A 159 13.31 -0.07 -11.64
C VAL A 159 12.89 -0.79 -10.38
N VAL A 160 13.28 -0.27 -9.21
CA VAL A 160 12.89 -0.78 -7.90
C VAL A 160 11.62 -0.09 -7.44
N ALA A 161 10.52 -0.81 -7.37
CA ALA A 161 9.19 -0.33 -7.01
C ALA A 161 8.54 -1.20 -5.93
N THR A 162 9.36 -1.67 -4.99
CA THR A 162 8.99 -2.69 -3.96
C THR A 162 8.02 -2.20 -2.90
N GLY A 163 7.72 -0.90 -2.89
CA GLY A 163 6.70 -0.36 -2.02
C GLY A 163 7.17 -0.16 -0.57
N PHE A 164 6.30 -0.47 0.37
CA PHE A 164 6.46 -0.22 1.79
C PHE A 164 5.85 -1.36 2.62
N VAL A 165 6.09 -1.35 3.93
CA VAL A 165 5.38 -2.18 4.91
C VAL A 165 4.58 -1.26 5.83
N PRO A 166 3.29 -1.55 6.12
CA PRO A 166 2.55 -0.84 7.16
C PRO A 166 3.20 -1.08 8.52
N PHE A 167 3.29 -0.04 9.33
CA PHE A 167 3.78 -0.17 10.70
C PHE A 167 3.00 -1.26 11.46
N ASN A 168 3.71 -2.11 12.19
CA ASN A 168 3.10 -3.12 13.05
C ASN A 168 2.70 -2.52 14.41
N PRO A 169 1.41 -2.35 14.73
CA PRO A 169 1.01 -1.71 15.99
C PRO A 169 1.33 -2.52 17.26
N ASP A 170 1.72 -3.80 17.14
CA ASP A 170 2.19 -4.59 18.27
C ASP A 170 3.46 -3.97 18.91
N GLU A 171 4.22 -3.17 18.14
CA GLU A 171 5.36 -2.39 18.62
C GLU A 171 4.95 -1.19 19.51
N LYS A 172 3.64 -0.88 19.56
CA LYS A 172 3.04 0.11 20.46
C LYS A 172 1.97 -0.53 21.33
N PRO A 173 2.33 -1.23 22.40
CA PRO A 173 1.41 -2.00 23.25
C PRO A 173 0.31 -1.16 23.88
N THR A 174 0.46 0.15 23.96
CA THR A 174 -0.58 1.11 24.38
C THR A 174 -1.90 0.93 23.65
N TYR A 175 -1.85 0.59 22.36
CA TYR A 175 -3.08 0.44 21.55
C TYR A 175 -3.68 -0.95 21.59
N ARG A 176 -3.02 -1.94 22.22
CA ARG A 176 -3.49 -3.32 22.39
C ARG A 176 -4.05 -3.95 21.12
N TYR A 177 -3.45 -3.62 19.98
CA TYR A 177 -3.78 -4.25 18.70
C TYR A 177 -3.68 -5.77 18.83
N ARG A 178 -4.57 -6.52 18.20
CA ARG A 178 -4.75 -7.98 18.34
C ARG A 178 -5.16 -8.49 19.72
N GLN A 179 -5.00 -7.70 20.78
CA GLN A 179 -5.50 -8.06 22.12
C GLN A 179 -6.97 -7.64 22.28
N LEU A 180 -7.35 -6.52 21.65
CA LEU A 180 -8.72 -6.01 21.65
C LEU A 180 -9.30 -6.20 20.25
N ALA A 181 -10.35 -7.02 20.13
CA ALA A 181 -10.92 -7.41 18.83
C ALA A 181 -11.34 -6.20 17.97
N ASN A 182 -11.87 -5.15 18.62
CA ASN A 182 -12.37 -3.95 17.93
C ASN A 182 -11.32 -2.83 17.81
N VAL A 183 -10.03 -3.15 17.95
CA VAL A 183 -8.90 -2.28 17.57
C VAL A 183 -8.28 -2.85 16.29
N VAL A 184 -8.40 -2.12 15.19
CA VAL A 184 -7.98 -2.55 13.85
C VAL A 184 -7.03 -1.53 13.23
N THR A 185 -6.24 -1.95 12.26
CA THR A 185 -5.52 -0.99 11.42
C THR A 185 -6.43 -0.45 10.33
N GLY A 186 -6.02 0.67 9.74
CA GLY A 186 -6.69 1.17 8.57
C GLY A 186 -6.73 0.17 7.41
N LEU A 187 -5.69 -0.64 7.23
CA LEU A 187 -5.67 -1.69 6.20
C LEU A 187 -6.69 -2.80 6.50
N ASP A 188 -6.86 -3.18 7.76
CA ASP A 188 -7.89 -4.17 8.15
C ASP A 188 -9.29 -3.64 7.86
N LEU A 189 -9.54 -2.35 8.17
CA LEU A 189 -10.79 -1.68 7.82
C LEU A 189 -11.03 -1.68 6.30
N GLU A 190 -10.00 -1.39 5.49
CA GLU A 190 -10.11 -1.39 4.02
C GLU A 190 -10.44 -2.77 3.48
N ARG A 191 -9.76 -3.81 3.98
CA ARG A 191 -10.03 -5.21 3.61
C ARG A 191 -11.46 -5.60 3.94
N THR A 192 -11.91 -5.30 5.16
CA THR A 192 -13.30 -5.55 5.58
C THR A 192 -14.29 -4.85 4.66
N LYS A 193 -14.07 -3.57 4.38
CA LYS A 193 -14.93 -2.81 3.45
C LYS A 193 -14.86 -3.34 2.01
N ARG A 194 -13.71 -3.76 1.54
CA ARG A 194 -13.53 -4.31 0.19
C ARG A 194 -14.37 -5.55 -0.03
N VAL A 195 -14.50 -6.36 1.00
CA VAL A 195 -15.17 -7.65 0.98
C VAL A 195 -16.66 -7.53 1.30
N SER A 196 -17.00 -6.85 2.40
CA SER A 196 -18.38 -6.77 2.90
C SER A 196 -19.17 -5.57 2.37
N GLY A 197 -18.47 -4.57 1.80
CA GLY A 197 -19.05 -3.27 1.45
C GLY A 197 -19.36 -2.38 2.65
N ASP A 198 -18.98 -2.80 3.87
CA ASP A 198 -19.34 -2.18 5.13
C ASP A 198 -18.17 -1.97 6.09
N VAL A 199 -18.40 -1.06 7.04
CA VAL A 199 -17.59 -0.95 8.24
C VAL A 199 -18.22 -1.83 9.31
N ARG A 200 -17.48 -2.83 9.81
CA ARG A 200 -18.00 -3.80 10.79
C ARG A 200 -17.02 -3.97 11.94
N ARG A 201 -17.57 -4.18 13.12
CA ARG A 201 -16.78 -4.59 14.30
C ARG A 201 -16.32 -6.03 14.12
N PRO A 202 -15.03 -6.35 14.30
CA PRO A 202 -14.55 -7.73 14.21
C PRO A 202 -15.14 -8.69 15.24
N SER A 203 -15.51 -8.19 16.43
CA SER A 203 -16.01 -9.02 17.52
C SER A 203 -17.35 -9.71 17.22
N ASP A 204 -18.26 -9.04 16.49
CA ASP A 204 -19.64 -9.50 16.29
C ASP A 204 -20.23 -9.21 14.90
N GLY A 205 -19.45 -8.55 14.02
CA GLY A 205 -19.90 -8.16 12.69
C GLY A 205 -20.90 -7.00 12.65
N ALA A 206 -21.25 -6.40 13.78
CA ALA A 206 -22.20 -5.28 13.84
C ALA A 206 -21.60 -3.99 13.26
N ILE A 207 -22.48 -3.10 12.80
CA ILE A 207 -22.10 -1.74 12.41
C ILE A 207 -21.82 -0.94 13.69
N PRO A 208 -20.63 -0.29 13.81
CA PRO A 208 -20.33 0.55 14.96
C PRO A 208 -21.22 1.79 14.98
N ARG A 209 -21.60 2.26 16.17
CA ARG A 209 -22.27 3.55 16.38
C ARG A 209 -21.29 4.67 16.63
N LYS A 210 -20.12 4.32 17.20
CA LYS A 210 -19.08 5.28 17.55
C LYS A 210 -17.72 4.74 17.18
N MET A 211 -16.99 5.49 16.34
CA MET A 211 -15.66 5.13 15.84
C MET A 211 -14.62 6.16 16.23
N ALA A 212 -13.39 5.69 16.48
CA ALA A 212 -12.24 6.56 16.60
C ALA A 212 -11.21 6.24 15.51
N PHE A 213 -10.57 7.29 14.96
CA PHE A 213 -9.35 7.18 14.17
C PHE A 213 -8.20 7.78 14.95
N ILE A 214 -7.10 7.04 15.08
CA ILE A 214 -5.88 7.54 15.74
C ILE A 214 -4.80 7.72 14.68
N GLN A 215 -4.36 8.96 14.50
CA GLN A 215 -3.37 9.32 13.51
C GLN A 215 -1.93 9.05 13.97
N CYS A 216 -1.01 8.98 13.02
CA CYS A 216 0.44 8.89 13.25
C CYS A 216 0.89 7.67 14.06
N VAL A 217 0.16 6.53 13.98
CA VAL A 217 0.56 5.31 14.69
C VAL A 217 1.82 4.73 14.05
N GLY A 218 2.96 4.84 14.76
CA GLY A 218 4.27 4.35 14.32
C GLY A 218 5.02 5.29 13.37
N SER A 219 4.49 6.47 13.01
CA SER A 219 5.22 7.53 12.31
C SER A 219 5.24 8.80 13.16
N ARG A 220 6.23 9.70 12.93
CA ARG A 220 6.46 10.90 13.75
C ARG A 220 6.61 10.54 15.24
N ASP A 221 7.28 9.45 15.50
CA ASP A 221 7.46 8.87 16.84
C ASP A 221 8.95 8.79 17.15
N GLU A 222 9.41 9.70 18.02
CA GLU A 222 10.79 9.81 18.43
C GLU A 222 11.28 8.57 19.20
N ARG A 223 10.40 7.93 20.00
CA ARG A 223 10.74 6.74 20.77
C ARG A 223 11.06 5.53 19.90
N LEU A 224 10.44 5.48 18.71
CA LEU A 224 10.67 4.44 17.70
C LEU A 224 11.76 4.85 16.70
N GLY A 225 12.27 6.08 16.75
CA GLY A 225 13.18 6.62 15.74
C GLY A 225 12.50 6.92 14.39
N HIS A 226 11.19 6.88 14.30
CA HIS A 226 10.43 7.09 13.07
C HIS A 226 10.00 8.56 12.96
N LEU A 227 10.94 9.44 12.62
CA LEU A 227 10.71 10.88 12.63
C LEU A 227 9.91 11.40 11.43
N TRP A 228 9.77 10.61 10.35
CA TRP A 228 9.10 11.01 9.12
C TRP A 228 7.58 10.95 9.22
N CYS A 229 6.91 11.77 8.39
CA CYS A 229 5.47 11.67 8.15
C CYS A 229 5.19 10.68 7.01
N SER A 230 4.17 9.85 7.18
CA SER A 230 3.73 8.90 6.15
C SER A 230 2.97 9.56 4.99
N GLN A 231 2.65 10.85 5.06
CA GLN A 231 1.99 11.68 4.04
C GLN A 231 0.61 11.20 3.55
N ALA A 232 0.30 9.93 3.75
CA ALA A 232 -0.92 9.30 3.24
C ALA A 232 -2.00 9.08 4.31
N CYS A 233 -1.64 8.99 5.62
CA CYS A 233 -2.56 8.54 6.65
C CYS A 233 -3.69 9.54 6.93
N CYS A 234 -3.44 10.86 6.96
CA CYS A 234 -4.49 11.85 7.20
C CYS A 234 -5.58 11.85 6.11
N PRO A 235 -5.26 12.08 4.82
CA PRO A 235 -6.28 12.09 3.78
C PRO A 235 -6.98 10.73 3.62
N TYR A 236 -6.30 9.63 3.88
CA TYR A 236 -6.85 8.30 3.82
C TYR A 236 -7.88 8.04 4.95
N ALA A 237 -7.52 8.34 6.21
CA ALA A 237 -8.41 8.17 7.35
C ALA A 237 -9.66 9.04 7.23
N LEU A 238 -9.49 10.33 6.87
CA LEU A 238 -10.60 11.26 6.70
C LEU A 238 -11.56 10.82 5.58
N ARG A 239 -11.04 10.32 4.44
CA ARG A 239 -11.90 9.79 3.37
C ARG A 239 -12.65 8.53 3.81
N SER A 240 -12.00 7.65 4.59
CA SER A 240 -12.64 6.43 5.11
C SER A 240 -13.74 6.77 6.11
N ALA A 241 -13.50 7.72 7.00
CA ALA A 241 -14.46 8.24 7.97
C ALA A 241 -15.66 8.92 7.29
N LEU A 242 -15.38 9.81 6.30
CA LEU A 242 -16.43 10.49 5.55
C LEU A 242 -17.33 9.51 4.79
N ALA A 243 -16.75 8.52 4.13
CA ALA A 243 -17.50 7.48 3.42
C ALA A 243 -18.33 6.61 4.38
N ALA A 244 -17.84 6.32 5.58
CA ALA A 244 -18.60 5.60 6.60
C ALA A 244 -19.79 6.42 7.09
N ARG A 245 -19.59 7.70 7.40
CA ARG A 245 -20.67 8.61 7.80
C ARG A 245 -21.69 8.88 6.70
N TYR A 246 -21.27 8.94 5.45
CA TYR A 246 -22.18 9.07 4.33
C TYR A 246 -23.14 7.88 4.23
N LYS A 247 -22.63 6.68 4.47
CA LYS A 247 -23.44 5.45 4.48
C LYS A 247 -24.28 5.33 5.76
N TYR A 248 -23.77 5.78 6.90
CA TYR A 248 -24.38 5.73 8.22
C TYR A 248 -24.39 7.13 8.86
N PRO A 249 -25.42 7.96 8.59
CA PRO A 249 -25.45 9.35 9.05
C PRO A 249 -25.39 9.53 10.58
N ASP A 250 -25.89 8.54 11.34
CA ASP A 250 -25.89 8.54 12.81
C ASP A 250 -24.56 8.03 13.41
N LEU A 251 -23.59 7.61 12.58
CA LEU A 251 -22.29 7.17 13.05
C LEU A 251 -21.52 8.35 13.65
N ASP A 252 -21.18 8.28 14.93
CA ASP A 252 -20.29 9.23 15.57
C ASP A 252 -18.83 8.88 15.25
N VAL A 253 -18.06 9.87 14.74
CA VAL A 253 -16.65 9.68 14.40
C VAL A 253 -15.79 10.72 15.09
N THR A 254 -14.79 10.25 15.83
CA THR A 254 -13.74 11.08 16.43
C THR A 254 -12.40 10.80 15.78
N VAL A 255 -11.65 11.86 15.43
CA VAL A 255 -10.30 11.78 14.90
C VAL A 255 -9.31 12.34 15.91
N PHE A 256 -8.46 11.48 16.47
CA PHE A 256 -7.35 11.86 17.34
C PHE A 256 -6.12 12.17 16.49
N TYR A 257 -5.49 13.32 16.66
CA TYR A 257 -4.43 13.78 15.79
C TYR A 257 -3.44 14.73 16.49
N MET A 258 -2.22 14.85 15.98
CA MET A 258 -1.24 15.89 16.37
C MET A 258 -1.43 17.14 15.51
N ASP A 259 -1.45 16.95 14.19
CA ASP A 259 -1.82 17.89 13.15
C ASP A 259 -2.37 17.13 11.93
N ILE A 260 -3.07 17.81 11.04
CA ILE A 260 -3.57 17.23 9.80
C ILE A 260 -2.69 17.73 8.64
N GLN A 261 -1.95 16.80 8.03
CA GLN A 261 -1.07 17.10 6.91
C GLN A 261 -1.87 17.24 5.62
N ASN A 262 -1.69 18.37 4.96
CA ASN A 262 -2.24 18.64 3.63
C ASN A 262 -1.21 18.25 2.56
N THR A 263 -1.52 17.22 1.79
CA THR A 263 -0.63 16.73 0.72
C THR A 263 -1.26 16.77 -0.67
N THR A 264 -2.48 17.33 -0.81
CA THR A 264 -3.22 17.32 -2.09
C THR A 264 -3.87 18.67 -2.39
N ASN A 265 -4.06 18.96 -3.67
CA ASN A 265 -4.84 20.12 -4.11
C ASN A 265 -6.28 20.03 -3.60
N SER A 266 -6.89 21.17 -3.32
CA SER A 266 -8.26 21.29 -2.80
C SER A 266 -8.48 20.62 -1.43
N PHE A 267 -7.41 20.38 -0.68
CA PHE A 267 -7.50 19.72 0.61
C PHE A 267 -8.29 20.56 1.63
N ASP A 268 -8.18 21.90 1.60
CA ASP A 268 -8.84 22.76 2.57
C ASP A 268 -10.37 22.64 2.53
N ALA A 269 -10.97 22.61 1.33
CA ALA A 269 -12.41 22.38 1.18
C ALA A 269 -12.83 20.97 1.66
N PHE A 270 -12.02 19.96 1.35
CA PHE A 270 -12.25 18.60 1.83
C PHE A 270 -12.13 18.51 3.35
N TYR A 271 -11.10 19.13 3.93
CA TYR A 271 -10.89 19.13 5.38
C TYR A 271 -12.01 19.86 6.13
N GLU A 272 -12.48 21.00 5.59
CA GLU A 272 -13.61 21.70 6.17
C GLU A 272 -14.90 20.86 6.15
N LYS A 273 -15.18 20.15 5.05
CA LYS A 273 -16.29 19.18 4.99
C LYS A 273 -16.13 18.08 6.07
N CYS A 274 -14.93 17.61 6.31
CA CYS A 274 -14.65 16.65 7.38
C CYS A 274 -14.91 17.25 8.77
N ARG A 275 -14.45 18.49 9.03
CA ARG A 275 -14.66 19.17 10.31
C ARG A 275 -16.14 19.39 10.64
N GLN A 276 -16.97 19.63 9.64
CA GLN A 276 -18.42 19.74 9.81
C GLN A 276 -19.11 18.40 10.06
N SER A 277 -18.47 17.31 9.68
CA SER A 277 -19.08 15.98 9.72
C SER A 277 -18.61 15.11 10.89
N MET A 278 -17.49 15.40 11.50
CA MET A 278 -16.88 14.58 12.55
C MET A 278 -16.13 15.41 13.57
N ARG A 279 -15.90 14.85 14.75
CA ARG A 279 -15.17 15.50 15.84
C ARG A 279 -13.67 15.33 15.66
N PHE A 280 -12.92 16.39 15.89
CA PHE A 280 -11.47 16.40 15.89
C PHE A 280 -10.95 16.72 17.31
N VAL A 281 -10.06 15.85 17.82
CA VAL A 281 -9.45 15.98 19.15
C VAL A 281 -7.94 15.98 18.99
N ARG A 282 -7.32 17.13 19.27
CA ARG A 282 -5.88 17.32 19.05
C ARG A 282 -5.06 16.75 20.21
N THR A 283 -5.13 15.47 20.35
CA THR A 283 -4.34 14.68 21.31
C THR A 283 -4.12 13.27 20.78
N ILE A 284 -3.20 12.56 21.37
CA ILE A 284 -2.97 11.14 21.11
C ILE A 284 -3.39 10.36 22.36
N PRO A 285 -4.30 9.37 22.24
CA PRO A 285 -4.70 8.53 23.35
C PRO A 285 -3.51 7.83 24.01
N VAL A 286 -3.54 7.77 25.34
CA VAL A 286 -2.45 7.24 26.14
C VAL A 286 -2.67 5.79 26.57
N ASP A 287 -3.93 5.32 26.53
CA ASP A 287 -4.28 3.97 26.96
C ASP A 287 -5.66 3.52 26.45
N MET A 288 -5.86 2.19 26.35
CA MET A 288 -7.10 1.57 25.92
C MET A 288 -7.41 0.30 26.70
N TYR A 289 -8.68 0.09 26.99
CA TYR A 289 -9.19 -1.07 27.73
C TYR A 289 -10.51 -1.56 27.11
N GLU A 290 -10.77 -2.86 27.19
CA GLU A 290 -12.04 -3.42 26.81
C GLU A 290 -13.09 -3.20 27.92
N THR A 291 -14.30 -2.87 27.54
CA THR A 291 -15.46 -2.84 28.43
C THR A 291 -16.20 -4.20 28.41
N GLU A 292 -17.07 -4.46 29.38
CA GLU A 292 -17.80 -5.72 29.50
C GLU A 292 -18.67 -6.04 28.26
N ASP A 293 -19.12 -5.01 27.55
CA ASP A 293 -19.93 -5.11 26.32
C ASP A 293 -19.08 -5.06 25.02
N GLY A 294 -17.73 -5.21 25.12
CA GLY A 294 -16.80 -5.24 24.00
C GLY A 294 -16.51 -3.89 23.37
N GLY A 295 -16.88 -2.80 24.02
CA GLY A 295 -16.46 -1.45 23.67
C GLY A 295 -15.00 -1.19 24.02
N ILE A 296 -14.39 -0.18 23.43
CA ILE A 296 -13.00 0.24 23.67
C ILE A 296 -13.00 1.54 24.46
N ARG A 297 -12.74 1.45 25.76
CA ARG A 297 -12.51 2.60 26.62
C ARG A 297 -11.15 3.20 26.29
N THR A 298 -11.14 4.42 25.81
CA THR A 298 -9.95 5.15 25.36
C THR A 298 -9.72 6.31 26.32
N ARG A 299 -8.51 6.42 26.86
CA ARG A 299 -8.11 7.50 27.75
C ARG A 299 -7.20 8.48 27.04
N PHE A 300 -7.49 9.77 27.16
CA PHE A 300 -6.69 10.86 26.59
C PHE A 300 -6.77 12.10 27.47
N MET A 301 -5.89 13.08 27.19
CA MET A 301 -5.91 14.37 27.86
C MET A 301 -6.72 15.36 27.02
N ASP A 302 -7.66 16.06 27.64
CA ASP A 302 -8.33 17.18 26.99
C ASP A 302 -7.34 18.31 26.74
N GLU A 303 -7.41 18.96 25.58
CA GLU A 303 -6.45 20.02 25.21
C GLU A 303 -6.80 21.35 25.88
N GLU A 304 -8.08 21.61 26.19
CA GLU A 304 -8.51 22.90 26.73
C GLU A 304 -8.23 23.04 28.21
N ASP A 305 -8.52 22.00 29.01
CA ASP A 305 -8.36 22.05 30.46
C ASP A 305 -7.25 21.15 30.99
N GLY A 306 -6.65 20.31 30.15
CA GLY A 306 -5.58 19.38 30.50
C GLY A 306 -6.03 18.25 31.42
N LEU A 307 -7.33 18.00 31.54
CA LEU A 307 -7.86 16.94 32.39
C LEU A 307 -7.92 15.59 31.64
N PRO A 308 -7.78 14.46 32.35
CA PRO A 308 -7.96 13.16 31.75
C PRO A 308 -9.43 12.90 31.39
N VAL A 309 -9.68 12.48 30.17
CA VAL A 309 -10.99 12.11 29.65
C VAL A 309 -10.98 10.61 29.31
N GLU A 310 -12.05 9.92 29.64
CA GLU A 310 -12.32 8.56 29.19
C GLU A 310 -13.56 8.53 28.30
N GLU A 311 -13.44 7.90 27.14
CA GLU A 311 -14.52 7.78 26.19
C GLU A 311 -14.55 6.37 25.61
N ILE A 312 -15.76 5.83 25.36
CA ILE A 312 -15.94 4.48 24.86
C ILE A 312 -16.29 4.55 23.37
N PHE A 313 -15.57 3.75 22.57
CA PHE A 313 -15.77 3.59 21.13
C PHE A 313 -16.13 2.12 20.82
N ASP A 314 -16.97 1.92 19.80
CA ASP A 314 -17.30 0.59 19.31
C ASP A 314 -16.20 0.00 18.43
N LEU A 315 -15.45 0.87 17.74
CA LEU A 315 -14.37 0.50 16.85
C LEU A 315 -13.29 1.58 16.87
N VAL A 316 -12.04 1.17 17.06
CA VAL A 316 -10.87 2.05 16.98
C VAL A 316 -10.01 1.66 15.79
N VAL A 317 -9.70 2.64 14.94
CA VAL A 317 -8.92 2.45 13.72
C VAL A 317 -7.56 3.15 13.88
N LEU A 318 -6.51 2.37 13.81
CA LEU A 318 -5.14 2.84 13.87
C LEU A 318 -4.66 3.24 12.47
N SER A 319 -4.40 4.53 12.26
CA SER A 319 -3.82 5.06 11.03
C SER A 319 -2.30 4.86 11.05
N VAL A 320 -1.89 3.66 10.69
CA VAL A 320 -0.50 3.20 10.77
C VAL A 320 0.40 3.88 9.76
N GLY A 321 1.65 4.06 10.13
CA GLY A 321 2.69 4.66 9.31
C GLY A 321 3.13 3.78 8.13
N ILE A 322 3.79 4.43 7.16
CA ILE A 322 4.50 3.81 6.05
C ILE A 322 5.94 3.57 6.50
N MET A 323 6.36 2.30 6.53
CA MET A 323 7.71 1.87 6.91
C MET A 323 8.46 1.35 5.69
N PRO A 324 9.80 1.41 5.68
CA PRO A 324 10.60 0.77 4.64
C PRO A 324 10.34 -0.73 4.59
N GLY A 325 10.53 -1.33 3.43
CA GLY A 325 10.39 -2.78 3.28
C GLY A 325 11.38 -3.53 4.17
N ALA A 326 10.92 -4.56 4.86
CA ALA A 326 11.78 -5.38 5.72
C ALA A 326 12.92 -6.06 4.92
N ASP A 327 12.70 -6.32 3.64
CA ASP A 327 13.68 -6.93 2.73
C ASP A 327 14.60 -5.91 2.05
N ASN A 328 14.39 -4.60 2.28
CA ASN A 328 15.21 -3.56 1.63
C ASN A 328 16.72 -3.76 1.84
N PRO A 329 17.23 -4.12 3.04
CA PRO A 329 18.67 -4.35 3.23
C PRO A 329 19.22 -5.45 2.31
N ALA A 330 18.56 -6.60 2.25
CA ALA A 330 18.99 -7.71 1.41
C ALA A 330 18.88 -7.38 -0.10
N LEU A 331 17.83 -6.67 -0.49
CA LEU A 331 17.66 -6.25 -1.87
C LEU A 331 18.67 -5.17 -2.26
N ALA A 332 18.97 -4.23 -1.38
CA ALA A 332 20.00 -3.21 -1.59
C ALA A 332 21.38 -3.84 -1.81
N GLU A 333 21.74 -4.83 -0.99
CA GLU A 333 22.97 -5.62 -1.17
C GLU A 333 22.98 -6.35 -2.52
N THR A 334 21.87 -7.04 -2.86
CA THR A 334 21.72 -7.77 -4.14
C THR A 334 21.86 -6.84 -5.34
N LEU A 335 21.31 -5.63 -5.26
CA LEU A 335 21.33 -4.66 -6.34
C LEU A 335 22.60 -3.78 -6.34
N GLY A 336 23.40 -3.79 -5.28
CA GLY A 336 24.57 -2.91 -5.11
C GLY A 336 24.19 -1.44 -5.05
N ILE A 337 23.11 -1.09 -4.34
CA ILE A 337 22.63 0.28 -4.11
C ILE A 337 22.46 0.54 -2.61
N GLU A 338 22.34 1.80 -2.23
CA GLU A 338 22.33 2.21 -0.83
C GLU A 338 20.90 2.47 -0.31
N LEU A 339 20.76 2.37 1.00
CA LEU A 339 19.59 2.83 1.73
C LEU A 339 19.90 4.15 2.45
N GLY A 340 18.88 5.00 2.55
CA GLY A 340 18.91 6.18 3.42
C GLY A 340 18.83 5.78 4.91
N ALA A 341 19.05 6.74 5.79
CA ALA A 341 19.03 6.54 7.25
C ALA A 341 17.72 5.95 7.78
N GLU A 342 16.63 6.18 7.07
CA GLU A 342 15.28 5.69 7.40
C GLU A 342 15.01 4.27 6.83
N GLY A 343 15.92 3.69 6.05
CA GLY A 343 15.79 2.36 5.46
C GLY A 343 15.05 2.31 4.12
N PHE A 344 14.64 3.45 3.55
CA PHE A 344 14.20 3.55 2.16
C PHE A 344 15.39 3.62 1.21
N PHE A 345 15.20 3.31 -0.08
CA PHE A 345 16.30 3.40 -1.06
C PHE A 345 16.77 4.84 -1.22
N ALA A 346 18.09 5.02 -1.13
CA ALA A 346 18.71 6.32 -1.17
C ALA A 346 18.70 6.94 -2.57
N HIS A 347 18.61 8.27 -2.62
CA HIS A 347 18.76 9.08 -3.80
C HIS A 347 20.08 9.87 -3.70
N PRO A 348 20.91 9.88 -4.73
CA PRO A 348 22.16 10.61 -4.70
C PRO A 348 21.97 12.14 -4.72
N ASP A 349 20.81 12.57 -5.21
CA ASP A 349 20.45 13.98 -5.41
C ASP A 349 18.97 14.20 -5.15
N LEU A 350 18.65 15.26 -4.41
CA LEU A 350 17.27 15.69 -4.13
C LEU A 350 16.51 16.15 -5.38
N LEU A 351 17.22 16.53 -6.45
CA LEU A 351 16.62 16.93 -7.72
C LEU A 351 16.34 15.75 -8.65
N ASN A 352 16.95 14.58 -8.38
CA ASN A 352 16.76 13.37 -9.16
C ASN A 352 16.37 12.19 -8.23
N THR A 353 15.17 12.25 -7.73
CA THR A 353 14.63 11.27 -6.77
C THR A 353 14.32 9.90 -7.37
N SER A 354 14.51 9.71 -8.68
CA SER A 354 14.38 8.39 -9.32
C SER A 354 15.70 7.68 -9.55
N ALA A 355 16.85 8.38 -9.51
CA ALA A 355 18.16 7.76 -9.71
C ALA A 355 18.67 7.08 -8.43
N THR A 356 19.55 6.11 -8.60
CA THR A 356 20.37 5.54 -7.53
C THR A 356 21.85 5.87 -7.80
N ALA A 357 22.72 5.54 -6.84
CA ALA A 357 24.17 5.68 -7.05
C ALA A 357 24.70 4.74 -8.15
N ARG A 358 23.98 3.66 -8.49
CA ARG A 358 24.34 2.72 -9.56
C ARG A 358 23.63 3.06 -10.86
N SER A 359 24.38 3.42 -11.88
CA SER A 359 23.83 3.75 -13.20
C SER A 359 22.98 2.62 -13.77
N GLY A 360 21.81 2.96 -14.37
CA GLY A 360 20.87 1.99 -14.92
C GLY A 360 19.91 1.37 -13.88
N LEU A 361 20.07 1.69 -12.60
CA LEU A 361 19.12 1.32 -11.53
C LEU A 361 18.36 2.57 -11.07
N PHE A 362 17.05 2.43 -10.99
CA PHE A 362 16.11 3.51 -10.66
C PHE A 362 15.18 3.08 -9.55
N VAL A 363 14.62 4.05 -8.81
CA VAL A 363 13.64 3.82 -7.74
C VAL A 363 12.33 4.51 -8.08
N ALA A 364 11.20 3.88 -7.79
CA ALA A 364 9.87 4.42 -7.99
C ALA A 364 8.94 4.18 -6.80
N GLY A 365 8.06 5.13 -6.54
CA GLY A 365 7.05 5.02 -5.51
C GLY A 365 7.60 4.97 -4.10
N THR A 366 6.85 4.34 -3.19
CA THR A 366 7.17 4.31 -1.76
C THR A 366 8.43 3.50 -1.39
N ALA A 367 9.08 2.87 -2.33
CA ALA A 367 10.41 2.30 -2.14
C ALA A 367 11.46 3.39 -1.83
N GLY A 368 11.29 4.60 -2.38
CA GLY A 368 12.14 5.76 -2.12
C GLY A 368 11.66 6.66 -0.97
N GLY A 369 10.52 6.37 -0.35
CA GLY A 369 9.97 7.13 0.77
C GLY A 369 8.44 7.21 0.78
N PRO A 370 7.85 7.68 1.87
CA PRO A 370 6.40 7.77 2.03
C PRO A 370 5.75 8.70 1.01
N MET A 371 4.65 8.27 0.39
CA MET A 371 3.83 9.08 -0.53
C MET A 371 2.43 8.51 -0.72
N THR A 372 1.55 9.32 -1.29
CA THR A 372 0.19 8.91 -1.67
C THR A 372 0.18 8.04 -2.92
N ILE A 373 -0.98 7.43 -3.26
CA ILE A 373 -1.14 6.67 -4.52
C ILE A 373 -0.79 7.53 -5.75
N SER A 374 -1.31 8.76 -5.81
CA SER A 374 -1.00 9.69 -6.91
C SER A 374 0.48 10.09 -6.94
N GLY A 375 1.09 10.29 -5.76
CA GLY A 375 2.52 10.54 -5.63
C GLY A 375 3.35 9.36 -6.16
N ALA A 376 2.96 8.13 -5.84
CA ALA A 376 3.64 6.92 -6.31
C ALA A 376 3.53 6.75 -7.83
N MET A 377 2.39 7.08 -8.43
CA MET A 377 2.23 7.09 -9.89
C MET A 377 3.10 8.18 -10.55
N ALA A 378 3.12 9.40 -9.98
CA ALA A 378 3.97 10.48 -10.49
C ALA A 378 5.46 10.13 -10.39
N SER A 379 5.90 9.55 -9.26
CA SER A 379 7.27 9.05 -9.08
C SER A 379 7.62 7.96 -10.11
N ALA A 380 6.68 7.07 -10.43
CA ALA A 380 6.87 6.06 -11.47
C ALA A 380 7.06 6.71 -12.85
N GLY A 381 6.26 7.73 -13.20
CA GLY A 381 6.43 8.49 -14.44
C GLY A 381 7.80 9.18 -14.54
N GLN A 382 8.29 9.76 -13.43
CA GLN A 382 9.64 10.33 -13.35
C GLN A 382 10.72 9.26 -13.60
N SER A 383 10.58 8.08 -12.97
CA SER A 383 11.50 6.96 -13.16
C SER A 383 11.48 6.46 -14.60
N VAL A 384 10.31 6.38 -15.24
CA VAL A 384 10.17 6.01 -16.66
C VAL A 384 10.90 7.01 -17.55
N ALA A 385 10.72 8.31 -17.33
CA ALA A 385 11.45 9.36 -18.10
C ALA A 385 12.97 9.20 -17.96
N ALA A 386 13.46 8.98 -16.73
CA ALA A 386 14.87 8.76 -16.47
C ALA A 386 15.41 7.48 -17.14
N VAL A 387 14.65 6.38 -17.11
CA VAL A 387 14.97 5.13 -17.81
C VAL A 387 15.04 5.35 -19.32
N LEU A 388 14.07 6.02 -19.93
CA LEU A 388 14.04 6.27 -21.36
C LEU A 388 15.21 7.15 -21.79
N GLN A 389 15.57 8.16 -21.01
CA GLN A 389 16.76 8.97 -21.24
C GLN A 389 18.03 8.12 -21.16
N TYR A 390 18.18 7.29 -20.15
CA TYR A 390 19.31 6.37 -20.01
C TYR A 390 19.44 5.40 -21.19
N LEU A 391 18.32 4.91 -21.72
CA LEU A 391 18.27 4.02 -22.87
C LEU A 391 18.48 4.75 -24.24
N GLY A 392 18.63 6.08 -24.25
CA GLY A 392 18.73 6.90 -25.47
C GLY A 392 17.45 6.92 -26.30
N ARG A 393 16.28 6.88 -25.63
CA ARG A 393 14.93 6.87 -26.23
C ARG A 393 14.08 8.09 -25.84
N ALA A 394 14.67 9.07 -25.15
CA ALA A 394 14.00 10.31 -24.75
C ALA A 394 13.93 11.33 -25.89
#